data_0ecd15a341871f67d8ceba3053895cd8
#
_entry.id   0ecd15a341871f67d8ceba3053895cd8
#
_cell.length_a   1.000
_cell.length_b   1.000
_cell.length_c   1.000
_cell.angle_alpha   90.00
_cell.angle_beta   90.00
_cell.angle_gamma   90.00
#
_symmetry.space_group_name_H-M   'P 1'
#
loop_
_entity.id
_entity.type
_entity.pdbx_description
1 polymer ?
#
loop_
_entity_poly.entity_id
_entity_poly.type
_entity_poly.pdbx_seq_one_letter_code
_entity_poly.pdbx_strand_id
1 'polypeptide(L)'
;PVIICPETKEKIKVSINIEDISVQRNKKHTNEIKITKDIILTMKYPSVKIMEEVQKHKSKEEKTVPLFHVIINTIDKIETKDETLSSDIISRKELEEFVNNLTKQQYEKIIKFYSTSPKIEHTIEYETSDGETREIALRGLLDFFR
;
A
#
# COMPACT_ATOMS: atom_id res chain seq x y z
N PRO A 1 -19.65 -5.85 0.02
CA PRO A 1 -19.23 -4.53 0.44
C PRO A 1 -20.34 -3.48 0.23
N VAL A 2 -20.20 -2.37 0.92
CA VAL A 2 -21.05 -1.20 0.75
C VAL A 2 -20.26 -0.12 0.02
N ILE A 3 -20.76 0.32 -1.11
CA ILE A 3 -20.18 1.42 -1.86
C ILE A 3 -20.99 2.71 -1.64
N ILE A 4 -20.33 3.84 -1.80
CA ILE A 4 -20.99 5.16 -1.79
C ILE A 4 -20.91 5.72 -3.20
N CYS A 5 -22.06 5.95 -3.81
CA CYS A 5 -22.11 6.58 -5.12
C CYS A 5 -21.46 7.98 -5.07
N PRO A 6 -20.48 8.28 -5.92
CA PRO A 6 -19.81 9.57 -5.90
C PRO A 6 -20.73 10.74 -6.22
N GLU A 7 -21.76 10.51 -7.03
CA GLU A 7 -22.70 11.53 -7.50
C GLU A 7 -23.90 11.69 -6.58
N THR A 8 -24.63 10.59 -6.27
CA THR A 8 -25.85 10.63 -5.44
C THR A 8 -25.59 10.54 -3.94
N LYS A 9 -24.37 10.13 -3.53
CA LYS A 9 -23.98 9.88 -2.13
C LYS A 9 -24.75 8.76 -1.43
N GLU A 10 -25.49 7.98 -2.18
CA GLU A 10 -26.22 6.82 -1.65
C GLU A 10 -25.28 5.69 -1.25
N LYS A 11 -25.65 4.97 -0.19
CA LYS A 11 -24.97 3.75 0.24
C LYS A 11 -25.63 2.54 -0.41
N ILE A 12 -24.92 1.85 -1.26
CA ILE A 12 -25.42 0.73 -2.04
C ILE A 12 -24.67 -0.54 -1.61
N LYS A 13 -25.42 -1.58 -1.23
CA LYS A 13 -24.85 -2.90 -0.98
C LYS A 13 -24.67 -3.64 -2.30
N VAL A 14 -23.44 -4.05 -2.57
CA VAL A 14 -23.11 -4.83 -3.76
C VAL A 14 -22.54 -6.19 -3.37
N SER A 15 -22.88 -7.21 -4.14
CA SER A 15 -22.28 -8.53 -4.04
C SER A 15 -21.19 -8.68 -5.07
N ILE A 16 -20.02 -9.17 -4.65
CA ILE A 16 -18.88 -9.40 -5.52
C ILE A 16 -18.58 -10.89 -5.49
N ASN A 17 -18.46 -11.50 -6.67
CA ASN A 17 -17.94 -12.86 -6.77
C ASN A 17 -16.40 -12.78 -6.65
N ILE A 18 -15.84 -13.50 -5.69
CA ILE A 18 -14.39 -13.55 -5.46
C ILE A 18 -13.63 -14.09 -6.68
N GLU A 19 -14.26 -14.94 -7.48
CA GLU A 19 -13.66 -15.49 -8.70
C GLU A 19 -13.45 -14.45 -9.80
N ASP A 20 -14.21 -13.36 -9.78
CA ASP A 20 -14.10 -12.26 -10.75
C ASP A 20 -13.03 -11.23 -10.39
N ILE A 21 -12.45 -11.34 -9.18
CA ILE A 21 -11.40 -10.44 -8.70
C ILE A 21 -10.06 -10.91 -9.23
N SER A 22 -9.35 -10.00 -9.91
CA SER A 22 -8.00 -10.25 -10.41
C SER A 22 -6.96 -9.37 -9.74
N VAL A 23 -5.73 -9.89 -9.61
CA VAL A 23 -4.58 -9.14 -9.13
C VAL A 23 -3.86 -8.52 -10.33
N GLN A 24 -3.82 -7.19 -10.38
CA GLN A 24 -3.05 -6.47 -11.37
C GLN A 24 -1.57 -6.45 -10.97
N ARG A 25 -0.70 -6.99 -11.81
CA ARG A 25 0.74 -7.07 -11.57
C ARG A 25 1.52 -6.23 -12.59
N ASN A 26 2.43 -5.40 -12.09
CA ASN A 26 3.37 -4.69 -12.94
C ASN A 26 4.60 -5.57 -13.19
N LYS A 27 4.96 -5.81 -14.45
CA LYS A 27 6.12 -6.63 -14.83
C LYS A 27 7.47 -6.07 -14.37
N LYS A 28 7.54 -4.77 -14.09
CA LYS A 28 8.74 -4.08 -13.59
C LYS A 28 8.81 -4.02 -12.06
N HIS A 29 7.81 -4.58 -11.37
CA HIS A 29 7.78 -4.58 -9.92
C HIS A 29 8.86 -5.52 -9.37
N THR A 30 9.60 -5.04 -8.37
CA THR A 30 10.55 -5.81 -7.58
C THR A 30 10.46 -5.39 -6.12
N ASN A 31 10.62 -6.34 -5.22
CA ASN A 31 10.69 -6.08 -3.78
C ASN A 31 12.13 -5.79 -3.30
N GLU A 32 13.12 -5.96 -4.16
CA GLU A 32 14.51 -5.61 -3.89
C GLU A 32 14.82 -4.24 -4.47
N ILE A 33 15.24 -3.32 -3.61
CA ILE A 33 15.53 -1.93 -3.96
C ILE A 33 17.01 -1.66 -3.71
N LYS A 34 17.74 -1.35 -4.77
CA LYS A 34 19.14 -0.91 -4.66
C LYS A 34 19.18 0.54 -4.19
N ILE A 35 19.47 0.72 -2.91
CA ILE A 35 19.61 2.05 -2.30
C ILE A 35 20.96 2.67 -2.72
N THR A 36 22.03 1.89 -2.58
CA THR A 36 23.38 2.22 -3.07
C THR A 36 24.00 1.00 -3.77
N LYS A 37 25.24 1.11 -4.21
CA LYS A 37 25.99 -0.03 -4.75
C LYS A 37 26.17 -1.17 -3.76
N ASP A 38 26.18 -0.83 -2.48
CA ASP A 38 26.52 -1.73 -1.38
C ASP A 38 25.33 -2.04 -0.46
N ILE A 39 24.19 -1.37 -0.66
CA ILE A 39 23.00 -1.54 0.18
C ILE A 39 21.81 -1.93 -0.70
N ILE A 40 21.24 -3.11 -0.43
CA ILE A 40 20.00 -3.58 -1.02
C ILE A 40 18.96 -3.70 0.08
N LEU A 41 17.84 -3.06 -0.13
CA LEU A 41 16.68 -3.09 0.75
C LEU A 41 15.65 -4.06 0.20
N THR A 42 15.26 -5.06 0.98
CA THR A 42 14.15 -5.95 0.62
C THR A 42 12.91 -5.50 1.37
N MET A 43 11.84 -5.29 0.61
CA MET A 43 10.54 -4.85 1.13
C MET A 43 9.57 -6.02 1.20
N LYS A 44 8.66 -5.98 2.16
CA LYS A 44 7.47 -6.84 2.24
C LYS A 44 6.21 -6.00 2.05
N TYR A 45 5.13 -6.65 1.66
CA TYR A 45 3.86 -5.93 1.48
C TYR A 45 3.24 -5.54 2.82
N PRO A 46 2.60 -4.36 2.90
CA PRO A 46 1.93 -3.95 4.12
C PRO A 46 0.77 -4.91 4.45
N SER A 47 0.68 -5.30 5.71
CA SER A 47 -0.46 -6.08 6.20
C SER A 47 -1.73 -5.22 6.30
N VAL A 48 -2.88 -5.89 6.33
CA VAL A 48 -4.18 -5.22 6.55
C VAL A 48 -4.15 -4.35 7.81
N LYS A 49 -3.54 -4.85 8.89
CA LYS A 49 -3.38 -4.12 10.15
C LYS A 49 -2.63 -2.79 9.97
N ILE A 50 -1.51 -2.81 9.24
CA ILE A 50 -0.73 -1.60 8.94
C ILE A 50 -1.57 -0.61 8.12
N MET A 51 -2.32 -1.10 7.14
CA MET A 51 -3.18 -0.26 6.32
C MET A 51 -4.32 0.39 7.13
N GLU A 52 -4.91 -0.34 8.06
CA GLU A 52 -5.92 0.20 8.98
C GLU A 52 -5.34 1.28 9.91
N GLU A 53 -4.14 1.06 10.47
CA GLU A 53 -3.44 2.04 11.29
C GLU A 53 -3.17 3.33 10.51
N VAL A 54 -2.72 3.22 9.27
CA VAL A 54 -2.51 4.38 8.38
C VAL A 54 -3.80 5.15 8.13
N GLN A 55 -4.91 4.46 7.92
CA GLN A 55 -6.20 5.13 7.74
C GLN A 55 -6.66 5.88 8.99
N LYS A 56 -6.49 5.30 10.16
CA LYS A 56 -6.81 5.97 11.43
C LYS A 56 -5.99 7.26 11.64
N HIS A 57 -4.77 7.29 11.15
CA HIS A 57 -3.90 8.48 11.22
C HIS A 57 -4.21 9.54 10.16
N LYS A 58 -4.77 9.17 9.01
CA LYS A 58 -5.19 10.12 7.95
C LYS A 58 -6.25 11.12 8.42
N SER A 59 -7.00 10.78 9.44
CA SER A 59 -8.02 11.67 10.02
C SER A 59 -7.45 12.77 10.93
N LYS A 60 -6.17 12.70 11.27
CA LYS A 60 -5.44 13.69 12.08
C LYS A 60 -4.43 14.36 11.14
N GLU A 61 -4.61 15.59 10.83
CA GLU A 61 -3.90 16.56 9.96
C GLU A 61 -2.40 16.36 9.57
N GLU A 62 -1.75 15.24 9.92
CA GLU A 62 -0.34 14.96 9.63
C GLU A 62 -0.19 14.07 8.39
N LYS A 63 0.04 14.69 7.23
CA LYS A 63 0.14 13.98 5.93
C LYS A 63 1.41 13.13 5.74
N THR A 64 2.47 13.33 6.51
CA THR A 64 3.78 12.69 6.30
C THR A 64 4.06 11.50 7.22
N VAL A 65 3.53 11.50 8.41
CA VAL A 65 3.72 10.44 9.43
C VAL A 65 3.21 9.07 8.97
N PRO A 66 2.05 8.95 8.29
CA PRO A 66 1.54 7.65 7.87
C PRO A 66 2.46 6.90 6.92
N LEU A 67 3.06 7.57 5.94
CA LEU A 67 3.93 6.91 4.95
C LEU A 67 5.23 6.44 5.56
N PHE A 68 5.83 7.23 6.43
CA PHE A 68 7.04 6.85 7.18
C PHE A 68 6.80 5.60 8.02
N HIS A 69 5.66 5.53 8.71
CA HIS A 69 5.25 4.38 9.48
C HIS A 69 5.06 3.11 8.62
N VAL A 70 4.45 3.25 7.44
CA VAL A 70 4.32 2.15 6.47
C VAL A 70 5.69 1.66 6.03
N ILE A 71 6.60 2.55 5.67
CA ILE A 71 7.94 2.19 5.20
C ILE A 71 8.67 1.37 6.25
N ILE A 72 8.73 1.85 7.49
CA ILE A 72 9.42 1.15 8.58
C ILE A 72 8.85 -0.25 8.81
N ASN A 73 7.54 -0.41 8.79
CA ASN A 73 6.89 -1.69 9.03
C ASN A 73 6.92 -2.64 7.82
N THR A 74 7.32 -2.19 6.65
CA THR A 74 7.41 -2.99 5.43
C THR A 74 8.84 -3.30 4.99
N ILE A 75 9.85 -2.84 5.70
CA ILE A 75 11.22 -3.30 5.52
C ILE A 75 11.34 -4.72 6.06
N ASP A 76 11.78 -5.64 5.22
CA ASP A 76 12.01 -7.03 5.59
C ASP A 76 13.47 -7.27 5.99
N LYS A 77 14.41 -6.86 5.16
CA LYS A 77 15.83 -6.96 5.43
C LYS A 77 16.64 -5.87 4.72
N ILE A 78 17.80 -5.58 5.27
CA ILE A 78 18.81 -4.70 4.70
C ILE A 78 20.08 -5.52 4.48
N GLU A 79 20.50 -5.63 3.23
CA GLU A 79 21.73 -6.33 2.84
C GLU A 79 22.83 -5.32 2.55
N THR A 80 23.96 -5.47 3.22
CA THR A 80 25.18 -4.72 2.98
C THR A 80 26.25 -5.66 2.40
N LYS A 81 27.44 -5.16 2.07
CA LYS A 81 28.56 -6.00 1.64
C LYS A 81 28.97 -7.04 2.66
N ASP A 82 28.88 -6.70 3.93
CA ASP A 82 29.46 -7.46 5.03
C ASP A 82 28.42 -8.28 5.80
N GLU A 83 27.15 -7.88 5.78
CA GLU A 83 26.11 -8.51 6.58
C GLU A 83 24.71 -8.34 5.98
N THR A 84 23.82 -9.22 6.41
CA THR A 84 22.37 -9.14 6.16
C THR A 84 21.64 -8.94 7.47
N LEU A 85 20.94 -7.84 7.60
CA LEU A 85 20.15 -7.47 8.77
C LEU A 85 18.66 -7.66 8.49
N SER A 86 18.05 -8.64 9.13
CA SER A 86 16.59 -8.84 9.04
C SER A 86 15.84 -7.92 10.00
N SER A 87 14.58 -7.66 9.69
CA SER A 87 13.71 -6.82 10.54
C SER A 87 13.53 -7.35 11.97
N ASP A 88 13.79 -8.64 12.19
CA ASP A 88 13.75 -9.26 13.52
C ASP A 88 14.97 -8.91 14.38
N ILE A 89 16.08 -8.53 13.75
CA ILE A 89 17.34 -8.20 14.41
C ILE A 89 17.51 -6.70 14.59
N ILE A 90 17.07 -5.92 13.60
CA ILE A 90 17.20 -4.46 13.63
C ILE A 90 16.13 -3.87 14.55
N SER A 91 16.54 -3.00 15.47
CA SER A 91 15.59 -2.28 16.30
C SER A 91 14.79 -1.25 15.47
N ARG A 92 13.58 -0.92 15.94
CA ARG A 92 12.75 0.11 15.29
C ARG A 92 13.47 1.44 15.19
N LYS A 93 14.24 1.82 16.21
CA LYS A 93 15.01 3.07 16.22
C LYS A 93 16.07 3.11 15.11
N GLU A 94 16.77 2.00 14.89
CA GLU A 94 17.76 1.89 13.82
C GLU A 94 17.09 1.96 12.43
N LEU A 95 15.91 1.36 12.26
CA LEU A 95 15.13 1.49 11.02
C LEU A 95 14.68 2.93 10.78
N GLU A 96 14.23 3.62 11.82
CA GLU A 96 13.84 5.04 11.76
C GLU A 96 15.03 5.93 11.37
N GLU A 97 16.19 5.71 11.97
CA GLU A 97 17.42 6.43 11.62
C GLU A 97 17.84 6.15 10.18
N PHE A 98 17.77 4.89 9.73
CA PHE A 98 18.06 4.51 8.36
C PHE A 98 17.17 5.25 7.36
N VAL A 99 15.86 5.25 7.57
CA VAL A 99 14.90 5.91 6.68
C VAL A 99 15.06 7.42 6.70
N ASN A 100 15.34 8.03 7.86
CA ASN A 100 15.58 9.47 7.99
C ASN A 100 16.85 9.94 7.27
N ASN A 101 17.83 9.07 7.12
CA ASN A 101 19.09 9.38 6.44
C ASN A 101 19.06 9.13 4.92
N LEU A 102 17.94 8.65 4.37
CA LEU A 102 17.80 8.47 2.94
C LEU A 102 17.77 9.79 2.18
N THR A 103 18.46 9.84 1.04
CA THR A 103 18.33 10.96 0.11
C THR A 103 16.96 10.94 -0.56
N LYS A 104 16.55 12.07 -1.13
CA LYS A 104 15.30 12.16 -1.89
C LYS A 104 15.20 11.09 -2.98
N GLN A 105 16.27 10.87 -3.74
CA GLN A 105 16.31 9.88 -4.81
C GLN A 105 16.18 8.44 -4.29
N GLN A 106 16.78 8.13 -3.15
CA GLN A 106 16.66 6.82 -2.50
C GLN A 106 15.23 6.60 -1.98
N TYR A 107 14.64 7.62 -1.39
CA TYR A 107 13.25 7.60 -0.93
C TYR A 107 12.27 7.38 -2.07
N GLU A 108 12.46 8.04 -3.22
CA GLU A 108 11.66 7.88 -4.42
C GLU A 108 11.67 6.42 -4.95
N LYS A 109 12.78 5.71 -4.81
CA LYS A 109 12.85 4.27 -5.15
C LYS A 109 11.92 3.42 -4.29
N ILE A 110 11.82 3.74 -3.01
CA ILE A 110 10.90 3.06 -2.08
C ILE A 110 9.44 3.39 -2.45
N ILE A 111 9.14 4.64 -2.77
CA ILE A 111 7.79 5.04 -3.22
C ILE A 111 7.40 4.30 -4.50
N LYS A 112 8.34 4.11 -5.41
CA LYS A 112 8.11 3.33 -6.63
C LYS A 112 7.71 1.88 -6.34
N PHE A 113 8.27 1.26 -5.30
CA PHE A 113 7.85 -0.08 -4.85
C PHE A 113 6.35 -0.12 -4.56
N TYR A 114 5.83 0.84 -3.80
CA TYR A 114 4.39 0.89 -3.49
C TYR A 114 3.53 1.19 -4.72
N SER A 115 3.97 2.07 -5.60
CA SER A 115 3.23 2.43 -6.81
C SER A 115 3.14 1.30 -7.82
N THR A 116 4.13 0.40 -7.85
CA THR A 116 4.21 -0.75 -8.75
C THR A 116 3.75 -2.06 -8.11
N SER A 117 3.44 -2.06 -6.82
CA SER A 117 2.97 -3.24 -6.09
C SER A 117 1.73 -3.85 -6.72
N PRO A 118 1.56 -5.19 -6.66
CA PRO A 118 0.35 -5.83 -7.12
C PRO A 118 -0.89 -5.23 -6.47
N LYS A 119 -1.90 -4.92 -7.26
CA LYS A 119 -3.15 -4.31 -6.80
C LYS A 119 -4.32 -5.22 -7.14
N ILE A 120 -5.25 -5.34 -6.19
CA ILE A 120 -6.55 -5.91 -6.44
C ILE A 120 -7.44 -4.78 -6.96
N GLU A 121 -7.97 -4.96 -8.18
CA GLU A 121 -8.87 -3.99 -8.80
C GLU A 121 -10.05 -4.75 -9.42
N HIS A 122 -11.26 -4.26 -9.15
CA HIS A 122 -12.48 -4.80 -9.72
C HIS A 122 -13.48 -3.67 -9.95
N THR A 123 -14.03 -3.60 -11.14
CA THR A 123 -15.07 -2.63 -11.50
C THR A 123 -16.43 -3.25 -11.25
N ILE A 124 -17.30 -2.54 -10.53
CA ILE A 124 -18.65 -2.96 -10.22
C ILE A 124 -19.63 -2.04 -10.93
N GLU A 125 -20.62 -2.65 -11.60
CA GLU A 125 -21.81 -1.96 -12.06
C GLU A 125 -22.86 -1.96 -10.94
N TYR A 126 -23.50 -0.85 -10.71
CA TYR A 126 -24.56 -0.71 -9.71
C TYR A 126 -25.65 0.23 -10.21
N GLU A 127 -26.87 0.03 -9.75
CA GLU A 127 -28.03 0.85 -10.07
C GLU A 127 -28.33 1.80 -8.90
N THR A 128 -28.57 3.05 -9.23
CA THR A 128 -28.94 4.09 -8.25
C THR A 128 -30.46 4.25 -8.21
N SER A 129 -30.98 4.91 -7.17
CA SER A 129 -32.42 5.13 -6.98
C SER A 129 -33.07 5.94 -8.11
N ASP A 130 -32.29 6.66 -8.91
CA ASP A 130 -32.73 7.36 -10.11
C ASP A 130 -32.89 6.44 -11.34
N GLY A 131 -32.58 5.14 -11.19
CA GLY A 131 -32.71 4.12 -12.25
C GLY A 131 -31.56 4.10 -13.23
N GLU A 132 -30.47 4.83 -12.95
CA GLU A 132 -29.27 4.82 -13.79
C GLU A 132 -28.28 3.75 -13.33
N THR A 133 -27.68 3.06 -14.30
CA THR A 133 -26.56 2.12 -14.06
C THR A 133 -25.25 2.89 -14.11
N ARG A 134 -24.43 2.73 -13.10
CA ARG A 134 -23.13 3.37 -12.94
C ARG A 134 -22.06 2.38 -12.58
N GLU A 135 -20.80 2.75 -12.78
CA GLU A 135 -19.65 1.93 -12.47
C GLU A 135 -18.78 2.57 -11.40
N ILE A 136 -18.20 1.74 -10.54
CA ILE A 136 -17.16 2.13 -9.59
C ILE A 136 -16.05 1.10 -9.58
N ALA A 137 -14.79 1.57 -9.61
CA ALA A 137 -13.63 0.70 -9.45
C ALA A 137 -13.27 0.56 -7.98
N LEU A 138 -13.23 -0.67 -7.46
CA LEU A 138 -12.69 -0.99 -6.15
C LEU A 138 -11.20 -1.29 -6.30
N ARG A 139 -10.35 -0.57 -5.59
CA ARG A 139 -8.89 -0.65 -5.69
C ARG A 139 -8.27 -0.92 -4.34
N GLY A 140 -7.56 -2.02 -4.26
CA GLY A 140 -6.91 -2.46 -3.03
C GLY A 140 -7.87 -3.05 -2.01
N LEU A 141 -7.30 -3.73 -1.03
CA LEU A 141 -8.05 -4.49 -0.02
C LEU A 141 -9.06 -3.65 0.77
N LEU A 142 -8.75 -2.40 1.04
CA LEU A 142 -9.60 -1.55 1.87
C LEU A 142 -10.95 -1.22 1.22
N ASP A 143 -11.00 -1.10 -0.09
CA ASP A 143 -12.25 -0.85 -0.80
C ASP A 143 -13.19 -2.05 -0.76
N PHE A 144 -12.63 -3.27 -0.68
CA PHE A 144 -13.41 -4.50 -0.57
C PHE A 144 -13.95 -4.78 0.83
N PHE A 145 -13.30 -4.25 1.88
CA PHE A 145 -13.65 -4.51 3.27
C PHE A 145 -14.33 -3.32 3.99
N ARG A 146 -14.83 -2.39 3.23
CA ARG A 146 -15.65 -1.29 3.78
C ARG A 146 -17.02 -1.74 4.25
#